data_3f3447e7ca4b676c32790afc3c24cdc7
#
_entry.id   3f3447e7ca4b676c32790afc3c24cdc7
#
_cell.length_a   1.000
_cell.length_b   1.000
_cell.length_c   1.000
_cell.angle_alpha   90.00
_cell.angle_beta   90.00
_cell.angle_gamma   90.00
#
_symmetry.space_group_name_H-M   'P 1'
#
loop_
_entity.id
_entity.type
_entity.pdbx_description
1 polymer ?
#
loop_
_entity_poly.entity_id
_entity_poly.type
_entity_poly.pdbx_seq_one_letter_code
_entity_poly.pdbx_strand_id
1 'polypeptide(L)'
;SKKTNDFTFVIVCGHDGDPRGNSVGLSLIKRYRIIKNFLEDELVKVIYINDTELGLDQSMSPGNWVIWTKAVGDQIFGNISNSVTNITWYVAEPFYKERLEGYCSFPSKVELADRSINPVSGTKCRENPLKYWNIITAPFRAYFSHNILITGTASEGKTTLTMDIGKYYGIPYSYEKGRDNCSLKTDPEFTVKDFMYNIYEQHKYNEELISSPQNPGIFISDTDNMVTLMYANYYRKRKDFALNDGEYDVLYQMTKAYRKTTKWDKIFLLKPKDNGIVDDGERYMPDGDYGIRCEFFKFLKGLYDDFGYEYEILDGNYYENYLSVRRYIDELYRKNEG
;
A
#
# COMPACT_ATOMS: atom_id res chain seq x y z
N SER A 1 9.98 1.24 28.19
CA SER A 1 9.72 2.50 28.92
C SER A 1 8.35 2.50 29.62
N LYS A 2 7.25 2.17 28.91
CA LYS A 2 5.88 2.18 29.47
C LYS A 2 5.69 1.37 30.78
N LYS A 3 6.53 0.34 31.02
CA LYS A 3 6.49 -0.47 32.25
C LYS A 3 7.18 0.18 33.46
N THR A 4 7.97 1.21 33.24
CA THR A 4 8.86 1.80 34.25
C THR A 4 8.66 3.30 34.46
N ASN A 5 7.82 3.94 33.66
CA ASN A 5 7.61 5.39 33.69
C ASN A 5 6.14 5.73 33.70
N ASP A 6 5.79 6.85 34.33
CA ASP A 6 4.43 7.35 34.40
C ASP A 6 3.92 7.79 33.02
N PHE A 7 4.80 8.42 32.21
CA PHE A 7 4.51 8.82 30.84
C PHE A 7 5.61 8.40 29.88
N THR A 8 5.23 8.07 28.65
CA THR A 8 6.15 7.78 27.56
C THR A 8 5.85 8.69 26.38
N PHE A 9 6.86 9.41 25.93
CA PHE A 9 6.78 10.18 24.68
C PHE A 9 7.49 9.44 23.55
N VAL A 10 6.77 9.21 22.46
CA VAL A 10 7.32 8.64 21.23
C VAL A 10 7.55 9.77 20.24
N ILE A 11 8.81 10.00 19.89
CA ILE A 11 9.21 11.10 19.01
C ILE A 11 9.28 10.58 17.59
N VAL A 12 8.44 11.12 16.70
CA VAL A 12 8.51 10.89 15.28
C VAL A 12 9.14 12.11 14.62
N CYS A 13 10.38 11.97 14.21
CA CYS A 13 11.17 13.07 13.67
C CYS A 13 11.73 12.75 12.27
N GLY A 14 12.16 13.82 11.60
CA GLY A 14 12.81 13.79 10.29
C GLY A 14 12.59 15.10 9.54
N HIS A 15 12.94 15.09 8.24
CA HIS A 15 12.79 16.25 7.37
C HIS A 15 11.80 15.97 6.22
N ASP A 16 11.27 17.02 5.61
CA ASP A 16 10.47 16.90 4.41
C ASP A 16 11.30 16.32 3.27
N GLY A 17 10.67 15.43 2.49
CA GLY A 17 11.37 14.79 1.37
C GLY A 17 12.37 13.71 1.75
N ASP A 18 12.38 13.22 3.02
CA ASP A 18 13.25 12.09 3.42
C ASP A 18 13.09 10.91 2.44
N PRO A 19 14.12 10.61 1.61
CA PRO A 19 14.01 9.60 0.57
C PRO A 19 13.75 8.20 1.14
N ARG A 20 14.19 7.92 2.37
CA ARG A 20 14.01 6.63 3.02
C ARG A 20 12.54 6.33 3.33
N GLY A 21 11.79 7.35 3.73
CA GLY A 21 10.35 7.23 3.95
C GLY A 21 9.58 7.29 2.63
N ASN A 22 9.93 8.22 1.77
CA ASN A 22 9.20 8.46 0.52
C ASN A 22 9.33 7.29 -0.47
N SER A 23 10.45 6.55 -0.48
CA SER A 23 10.63 5.36 -1.33
C SER A 23 9.58 4.28 -1.10
N VAL A 24 9.00 4.23 0.09
CA VAL A 24 7.93 3.28 0.46
C VAL A 24 6.58 3.99 0.71
N GLY A 25 6.43 5.24 0.28
CA GLY A 25 5.20 6.00 0.46
C GLY A 25 4.89 6.45 1.90
N LEU A 26 5.89 6.42 2.80
CA LEU A 26 5.80 6.78 4.23
C LEU A 26 6.45 8.13 4.51
N SER A 27 5.82 9.22 4.07
CA SER A 27 6.25 10.58 4.47
C SER A 27 6.26 10.76 5.99
N LEU A 28 6.99 11.76 6.50
CA LEU A 28 7.09 12.03 7.93
C LEU A 28 5.70 12.16 8.60
N ILE A 29 4.80 12.93 8.01
CA ILE A 29 3.45 13.14 8.53
C ILE A 29 2.61 11.84 8.52
N LYS A 30 2.77 10.97 7.50
CA LYS A 30 2.11 9.66 7.48
C LYS A 30 2.64 8.76 8.59
N ARG A 31 3.96 8.70 8.78
CA ARG A 31 4.57 7.94 9.88
C ARG A 31 4.04 8.41 11.22
N TYR A 32 3.99 9.73 11.44
CA TYR A 32 3.44 10.30 12.66
C TYR A 32 1.98 9.86 12.90
N ARG A 33 1.11 10.00 11.91
CA ARG A 33 -0.31 9.64 12.03
C ARG A 33 -0.50 8.15 12.33
N ILE A 34 0.24 7.28 11.65
CA ILE A 34 0.19 5.84 11.86
C ILE A 34 0.64 5.49 13.27
N ILE A 35 1.79 6.02 13.71
CA ILE A 35 2.35 5.75 15.06
C ILE A 35 1.42 6.31 16.12
N LYS A 36 0.89 7.51 15.94
CA LYS A 36 -0.05 8.13 16.84
C LYS A 36 -1.30 7.26 17.04
N ASN A 37 -1.95 6.87 15.96
CA ASN A 37 -3.15 6.03 16.01
C ASN A 37 -2.89 4.64 16.63
N PHE A 38 -1.67 4.12 16.50
CA PHE A 38 -1.31 2.79 16.98
C PHE A 38 -0.85 2.76 18.44
N LEU A 39 -0.16 3.81 18.93
CA LEU A 39 0.50 3.81 20.22
C LEU A 39 -0.11 4.78 21.24
N GLU A 40 -0.78 5.87 20.79
CA GLU A 40 -1.21 6.90 21.70
C GLU A 40 -2.34 6.42 22.62
N ASP A 41 -2.16 6.61 23.89
CA ASP A 41 -3.14 6.38 24.96
C ASP A 41 -2.95 7.40 26.10
N GLU A 42 -3.51 7.15 27.27
CA GLU A 42 -3.40 8.06 28.42
C GLU A 42 -1.95 8.21 28.91
N LEU A 43 -1.13 7.16 28.79
CA LEU A 43 0.26 7.11 29.29
C LEU A 43 1.31 7.28 28.17
N VAL A 44 0.92 7.15 26.91
CA VAL A 44 1.78 7.31 25.75
C VAL A 44 1.32 8.48 24.90
N LYS A 45 2.20 9.45 24.68
CA LYS A 45 1.99 10.57 23.77
C LYS A 45 2.95 10.48 22.60
N VAL A 46 2.43 10.73 21.40
CA VAL A 46 3.26 10.75 20.19
C VAL A 46 3.44 12.20 19.76
N ILE A 47 4.70 12.64 19.69
CA ILE A 47 5.04 14.00 19.28
C ILE A 47 5.70 14.02 17.90
N TYR A 48 5.49 15.10 17.19
CA TYR A 48 5.95 15.32 15.82
C TYR A 48 7.01 16.41 15.79
N ILE A 49 8.17 16.09 15.23
CA ILE A 49 9.26 17.05 15.02
C ILE A 49 9.67 17.02 13.55
N ASN A 50 9.49 18.16 12.88
CA ASN A 50 9.89 18.31 11.50
C ASN A 50 11.13 19.24 11.43
N ASP A 51 12.25 18.64 11.08
CA ASP A 51 13.54 19.34 11.02
C ASP A 51 13.50 20.50 10.00
N THR A 52 12.73 20.37 8.90
CA THR A 52 12.53 21.42 7.90
C THR A 52 11.79 22.61 8.48
N GLU A 53 10.73 22.39 9.26
CA GLU A 53 9.95 23.45 9.91
C GLU A 53 10.78 24.20 10.98
N LEU A 54 11.73 23.50 11.60
CA LEU A 54 12.66 24.08 12.57
C LEU A 54 13.84 24.82 11.90
N GLY A 55 13.94 24.80 10.57
CA GLY A 55 15.05 25.38 9.82
C GLY A 55 16.39 24.66 10.04
N LEU A 56 16.34 23.38 10.43
CA LEU A 56 17.55 22.60 10.67
C LEU A 56 18.09 22.04 9.35
N ASP A 57 19.39 22.16 9.18
CA ASP A 57 20.11 21.46 8.13
C ASP A 57 20.46 20.02 8.55
N GLN A 58 20.89 19.23 7.58
CA GLN A 58 21.28 17.82 7.85
C GLN A 58 22.71 17.68 8.40
N SER A 59 23.39 18.79 8.72
CA SER A 59 24.77 18.78 9.18
C SER A 59 24.94 18.17 10.58
N MET A 60 23.81 18.00 11.31
CA MET A 60 23.81 17.47 12.69
C MET A 60 24.74 18.26 13.61
N SER A 61 24.85 19.59 13.39
CA SER A 61 25.69 20.47 14.19
C SER A 61 25.23 20.54 15.66
N PRO A 62 26.11 20.91 16.60
CA PRO A 62 25.74 21.14 18.01
C PRO A 62 24.55 22.10 18.17
N GLY A 63 24.52 23.18 17.40
CA GLY A 63 23.43 24.15 17.42
C GLY A 63 22.09 23.56 17.02
N ASN A 64 22.07 22.71 15.99
CA ASN A 64 20.86 22.00 15.56
C ASN A 64 20.30 21.11 16.66
N TRP A 65 21.18 20.42 17.41
CA TRP A 65 20.75 19.59 18.54
C TRP A 65 20.10 20.39 19.67
N VAL A 66 20.63 21.57 19.99
CA VAL A 66 20.02 22.45 21.00
C VAL A 66 18.62 22.90 20.56
N ILE A 67 18.46 23.32 19.30
CA ILE A 67 17.16 23.72 18.75
C ILE A 67 16.19 22.55 18.75
N TRP A 68 16.63 21.38 18.28
CA TRP A 68 15.80 20.18 18.20
C TRP A 68 15.34 19.71 19.59
N THR A 69 16.25 19.61 20.56
CA THR A 69 15.88 19.17 21.92
C THR A 69 14.98 20.19 22.63
N LYS A 70 15.16 21.49 22.35
CA LYS A 70 14.24 22.54 22.83
C LYS A 70 12.82 22.33 22.29
N ALA A 71 12.68 22.11 20.98
CA ALA A 71 11.37 21.86 20.36
C ALA A 71 10.71 20.60 20.93
N VAL A 72 11.49 19.54 21.20
CA VAL A 72 10.98 18.34 21.90
C VAL A 72 10.54 18.67 23.31
N GLY A 73 11.37 19.42 24.06
CA GLY A 73 11.05 19.86 25.41
C GLY A 73 9.76 20.66 25.50
N ASP A 74 9.60 21.63 24.60
CA ASP A 74 8.38 22.45 24.51
C ASP A 74 7.11 21.59 24.33
N GLN A 75 7.18 20.56 23.51
CA GLN A 75 6.06 19.63 23.33
C GLN A 75 5.86 18.70 24.56
N ILE A 76 6.92 18.22 25.19
CA ILE A 76 6.83 17.39 26.42
C ILE A 76 6.20 18.22 27.53
N PHE A 77 6.76 19.38 27.84
CA PHE A 77 6.30 20.21 28.97
C PHE A 77 4.93 20.85 28.72
N GLY A 78 4.53 21.03 27.47
CA GLY A 78 3.17 21.44 27.13
C GLY A 78 2.10 20.35 27.34
N ASN A 79 2.51 19.09 27.45
CA ASN A 79 1.59 17.96 27.63
C ASN A 79 1.55 17.38 29.07
N ILE A 80 2.42 17.83 29.94
CA ILE A 80 2.51 17.34 31.34
C ILE A 80 2.49 18.50 32.32
N SER A 81 1.92 18.27 33.51
CA SER A 81 1.96 19.25 34.57
C SER A 81 3.40 19.44 35.11
N ASN A 82 3.68 20.62 35.68
CA ASN A 82 5.01 21.08 36.13
C ASN A 82 5.73 20.24 37.19
N SER A 83 5.27 19.03 37.48
CA SER A 83 5.82 18.15 38.52
C SER A 83 6.77 17.06 38.01
N VAL A 84 7.17 17.11 36.73
CA VAL A 84 8.11 16.11 36.17
C VAL A 84 9.51 16.36 36.70
N THR A 85 10.04 15.37 37.40
CA THR A 85 11.33 15.46 38.04
C THR A 85 12.46 14.74 37.29
N ASN A 86 12.11 13.74 36.47
CA ASN A 86 13.07 12.91 35.78
C ASN A 86 12.66 12.62 34.36
N ILE A 87 13.50 12.96 33.40
CA ILE A 87 13.35 12.62 31.96
C ILE A 87 14.45 11.63 31.59
N THR A 88 14.08 10.52 30.97
CA THR A 88 15.02 9.55 30.43
C THR A 88 14.80 9.36 28.95
N TRP A 89 15.84 9.58 28.16
CA TRP A 89 15.90 9.27 26.74
C TRP A 89 16.25 7.80 26.52
N TYR A 90 15.53 7.12 25.68
CA TYR A 90 15.86 5.77 25.22
C TYR A 90 16.25 5.86 23.75
N VAL A 91 17.51 5.61 23.44
CA VAL A 91 18.07 5.71 22.08
C VAL A 91 18.73 4.41 21.67
N ALA A 92 18.73 4.09 20.39
CA ALA A 92 19.30 2.85 19.88
C ALA A 92 20.74 2.99 19.36
N GLU A 93 21.20 4.21 19.11
CA GLU A 93 22.51 4.48 18.52
C GLU A 93 23.39 5.24 19.50
N PRO A 94 24.69 4.83 19.69
CA PRO A 94 25.63 5.54 20.54
C PRO A 94 25.81 7.02 20.18
N PHE A 95 25.75 7.34 18.89
CA PHE A 95 25.81 8.72 18.38
C PHE A 95 24.72 9.61 18.98
N TYR A 96 23.48 9.12 19.05
CA TYR A 96 22.38 9.89 19.67
C TYR A 96 22.59 10.07 21.17
N LYS A 97 23.13 9.07 21.85
CA LYS A 97 23.45 9.18 23.27
C LYS A 97 24.46 10.30 23.51
N GLU A 98 25.60 10.30 22.81
CA GLU A 98 26.62 11.34 22.92
C GLU A 98 26.06 12.74 22.67
N ARG A 99 25.23 12.90 21.64
CA ARG A 99 24.63 14.18 21.27
C ARG A 99 23.62 14.69 22.29
N LEU A 100 22.78 13.82 22.83
CA LEU A 100 21.80 14.19 23.84
C LEU A 100 22.45 14.50 25.17
N GLU A 101 23.50 13.75 25.59
CA GLU A 101 24.28 14.05 26.80
C GLU A 101 25.02 15.38 26.67
N GLY A 102 25.49 15.73 25.47
CA GLY A 102 26.25 16.98 25.24
C GLY A 102 25.42 18.23 24.99
N TYR A 103 24.23 18.09 24.39
CA TYR A 103 23.53 19.24 23.84
C TYR A 103 22.00 19.30 24.18
N CYS A 104 21.52 18.43 25.08
CA CYS A 104 20.13 18.51 25.51
C CYS A 104 19.85 19.82 26.26
N SER A 105 18.80 20.51 25.87
CA SER A 105 18.41 21.83 26.39
C SER A 105 17.77 21.78 27.81
N PHE A 106 17.55 20.59 28.35
CA PHE A 106 16.95 20.38 29.68
C PHE A 106 17.61 19.18 30.39
N PRO A 107 17.54 19.14 31.74
CA PRO A 107 18.13 18.02 32.50
C PRO A 107 17.47 16.68 32.14
N SER A 108 18.26 15.70 31.78
CA SER A 108 17.79 14.39 31.38
C SER A 108 18.89 13.33 31.50
N LYS A 109 18.47 12.06 31.62
CA LYS A 109 19.35 10.89 31.55
C LYS A 109 19.20 10.26 30.16
N VAL A 110 20.28 9.68 29.62
CA VAL A 110 20.24 8.98 28.34
C VAL A 110 20.61 7.51 28.54
N GLU A 111 19.71 6.61 28.15
CA GLU A 111 19.91 5.17 28.17
C GLU A 111 20.02 4.62 26.75
N LEU A 112 21.03 3.78 26.51
CA LEU A 112 21.20 3.10 25.25
C LEU A 112 20.39 1.80 25.27
N ALA A 113 19.48 1.64 24.31
CA ALA A 113 18.72 0.41 24.14
C ALA A 113 19.65 -0.72 23.66
N ASP A 114 19.47 -1.91 24.23
CA ASP A 114 20.20 -3.10 23.82
C ASP A 114 19.72 -3.57 22.44
N ARG A 115 20.53 -3.35 21.42
CA ARG A 115 20.25 -3.79 20.05
C ARG A 115 20.41 -5.30 19.83
N SER A 116 21.00 -6.04 20.76
CA SER A 116 21.07 -7.50 20.66
C SER A 116 19.68 -8.15 20.74
N ILE A 117 18.74 -7.49 21.43
CA ILE A 117 17.34 -7.93 21.55
C ILE A 117 16.58 -7.82 20.20
N ASN A 118 16.89 -6.77 19.42
CA ASN A 118 16.30 -6.59 18.08
C ASN A 118 17.35 -5.98 17.14
N PRO A 119 18.16 -6.81 16.47
CA PRO A 119 19.30 -6.37 15.66
C PRO A 119 18.91 -5.84 14.27
N VAL A 120 17.60 -5.65 14.01
CA VAL A 120 17.11 -5.24 12.70
C VAL A 120 16.96 -3.72 12.63
N SER A 121 17.43 -3.13 11.53
CA SER A 121 17.25 -1.71 11.22
C SER A 121 16.12 -1.47 10.24
N GLY A 122 15.55 -0.26 10.23
CA GLY A 122 14.58 0.14 9.22
C GLY A 122 15.12 0.03 7.78
N THR A 123 16.41 0.16 7.57
CA THR A 123 17.07 -0.07 6.28
C THR A 123 16.93 -1.52 5.85
N LYS A 124 17.27 -2.48 6.73
CA LYS A 124 17.10 -3.91 6.45
C LYS A 124 15.66 -4.29 6.13
N CYS A 125 14.69 -3.70 6.86
CA CYS A 125 13.27 -3.93 6.57
C CYS A 125 12.85 -3.39 5.20
N ARG A 126 13.42 -2.26 4.75
CA ARG A 126 13.13 -1.72 3.42
C ARG A 126 13.78 -2.51 2.29
N GLU A 127 14.99 -2.98 2.50
CA GLU A 127 15.74 -3.76 1.52
C GLU A 127 15.19 -5.18 1.34
N ASN A 128 14.77 -5.81 2.44
CA ASN A 128 14.29 -7.19 2.44
C ASN A 128 13.02 -7.34 3.31
N PRO A 129 11.87 -6.79 2.88
CA PRO A 129 10.67 -6.76 3.70
C PRO A 129 10.12 -8.16 4.00
N LEU A 130 10.18 -9.11 3.09
CA LEU A 130 9.69 -10.47 3.31
C LEU A 130 10.52 -11.18 4.39
N LYS A 131 11.85 -11.06 4.37
CA LYS A 131 12.75 -11.64 5.38
C LYS A 131 12.46 -11.10 6.79
N TYR A 132 12.12 -9.82 6.90
CA TYR A 132 11.87 -9.14 8.17
C TYR A 132 10.38 -8.88 8.45
N TRP A 133 9.49 -9.56 7.74
CA TRP A 133 8.05 -9.32 7.79
C TRP A 133 7.47 -9.32 9.21
N ASN A 134 7.86 -10.29 10.01
CA ASN A 134 7.38 -10.43 11.39
C ASN A 134 7.91 -9.34 12.34
N ILE A 135 8.96 -8.61 11.93
CA ILE A 135 9.56 -7.52 12.69
C ILE A 135 8.92 -6.19 12.29
N ILE A 136 8.43 -6.08 11.06
CA ILE A 136 7.71 -4.90 10.61
C ILE A 136 6.41 -4.78 11.41
N THR A 137 6.26 -3.67 12.13
CA THR A 137 5.07 -3.39 12.94
C THR A 137 3.81 -3.40 12.07
N ALA A 138 2.76 -4.08 12.52
CA ALA A 138 1.54 -4.36 11.75
C ALA A 138 0.98 -3.16 10.96
N PRO A 139 0.83 -1.93 11.51
CA PRO A 139 0.30 -0.79 10.78
C PRO A 139 1.15 -0.33 9.59
N PHE A 140 2.41 -0.79 9.51
CA PHE A 140 3.31 -0.45 8.41
C PHE A 140 3.39 -1.53 7.33
N ARG A 141 2.91 -2.75 7.60
CA ARG A 141 3.07 -3.91 6.69
C ARG A 141 2.51 -3.67 5.30
N ALA A 142 1.36 -3.00 5.19
CA ALA A 142 0.75 -2.68 3.90
C ALA A 142 1.68 -1.88 2.95
N TYR A 143 2.59 -1.07 3.49
CA TYR A 143 3.56 -0.30 2.70
C TYR A 143 4.74 -1.13 2.19
N PHE A 144 4.90 -2.34 2.71
CA PHE A 144 5.98 -3.27 2.36
C PHE A 144 5.49 -4.52 1.65
N SER A 145 4.18 -4.68 1.49
CA SER A 145 3.60 -5.79 0.75
C SER A 145 3.97 -5.69 -0.73
N HIS A 146 4.32 -6.83 -1.33
CA HIS A 146 4.45 -6.99 -2.76
C HIS A 146 3.08 -7.32 -3.36
N ASN A 147 2.53 -6.40 -4.14
CA ASN A 147 1.19 -6.51 -4.68
C ASN A 147 1.25 -6.87 -6.17
N ILE A 148 0.64 -7.99 -6.52
CA ILE A 148 0.62 -8.54 -7.87
C ILE A 148 -0.81 -8.42 -8.41
N LEU A 149 -0.94 -7.94 -9.63
CA LEU A 149 -2.21 -7.87 -10.33
C LEU A 149 -2.22 -8.84 -11.50
N ILE A 150 -3.26 -9.66 -11.58
CA ILE A 150 -3.64 -10.43 -12.76
C ILE A 150 -4.87 -9.77 -13.37
N THR A 151 -4.75 -9.31 -14.61
CA THR A 151 -5.80 -8.53 -15.27
C THR A 151 -5.95 -8.96 -16.73
N GLY A 152 -7.00 -8.49 -17.39
CA GLY A 152 -7.31 -8.81 -18.77
C GLY A 152 -8.82 -8.84 -19.01
N THR A 153 -9.22 -9.20 -20.20
CA THR A 153 -10.63 -9.29 -20.58
C THR A 153 -11.33 -10.50 -19.96
N ALA A 154 -12.63 -10.61 -20.15
CA ALA A 154 -13.40 -11.72 -19.63
C ALA A 154 -12.94 -13.09 -20.18
N SER A 155 -13.14 -14.15 -19.39
CA SER A 155 -12.92 -15.56 -19.76
C SER A 155 -11.47 -15.96 -20.12
N GLU A 156 -10.47 -15.16 -19.75
CA GLU A 156 -9.04 -15.48 -19.97
C GLU A 156 -8.42 -16.32 -18.84
N GLY A 157 -9.21 -16.75 -17.86
CA GLY A 157 -8.71 -17.57 -16.75
C GLY A 157 -8.06 -16.79 -15.61
N LYS A 158 -8.24 -15.48 -15.52
CA LYS A 158 -7.70 -14.63 -14.44
C LYS A 158 -8.00 -15.15 -13.05
N THR A 159 -9.29 -15.37 -12.76
CA THR A 159 -9.77 -15.82 -11.45
C THR A 159 -9.16 -17.16 -11.07
N THR A 160 -9.12 -18.13 -12.00
CA THR A 160 -8.52 -19.45 -11.78
C THR A 160 -7.03 -19.30 -11.48
N LEU A 161 -6.31 -18.53 -12.28
CA LEU A 161 -4.87 -18.30 -12.12
C LEU A 161 -4.56 -17.62 -10.78
N THR A 162 -5.31 -16.57 -10.42
CA THR A 162 -5.16 -15.86 -9.14
C THR A 162 -5.40 -16.78 -7.95
N MET A 163 -6.47 -17.56 -8.00
CA MET A 163 -6.84 -18.50 -6.94
C MET A 163 -5.80 -19.62 -6.79
N ASP A 164 -5.34 -20.21 -7.89
CA ASP A 164 -4.38 -21.32 -7.84
C ASP A 164 -3.01 -20.87 -7.33
N ILE A 165 -2.55 -19.69 -7.75
CA ILE A 165 -1.34 -19.07 -7.21
C ILE A 165 -1.51 -18.74 -5.73
N GLY A 166 -2.63 -18.11 -5.35
CA GLY A 166 -2.93 -17.78 -3.97
C GLY A 166 -2.91 -19.00 -3.05
N LYS A 167 -3.55 -20.08 -3.47
CA LYS A 167 -3.57 -21.35 -2.73
C LYS A 167 -2.21 -22.04 -2.67
N TYR A 168 -1.46 -22.01 -3.78
CA TYR A 168 -0.15 -22.67 -3.83
C TYR A 168 0.86 -22.03 -2.86
N TYR A 169 0.88 -20.70 -2.75
CA TYR A 169 1.79 -19.99 -1.84
C TYR A 169 1.19 -19.69 -0.47
N GLY A 170 -0.09 -19.94 -0.24
CA GLY A 170 -0.78 -19.57 1.01
C GLY A 170 -0.84 -18.05 1.21
N ILE A 171 -0.93 -17.28 0.12
CA ILE A 171 -1.02 -15.82 0.15
C ILE A 171 -2.46 -15.35 -0.07
N PRO A 172 -2.87 -14.19 0.51
CA PRO A 172 -4.19 -13.65 0.27
C PRO A 172 -4.38 -13.26 -1.19
N TYR A 173 -5.57 -13.52 -1.71
CA TYR A 173 -5.97 -13.15 -3.05
C TYR A 173 -7.37 -12.53 -3.05
N SER A 174 -7.58 -11.54 -3.90
CA SER A 174 -8.90 -10.97 -4.13
C SER A 174 -9.54 -11.54 -5.41
N TYR A 175 -10.87 -11.47 -5.44
CA TYR A 175 -11.67 -11.72 -6.63
C TYR A 175 -12.30 -10.41 -7.14
N GLU A 176 -12.85 -10.45 -8.32
CA GLU A 176 -13.52 -9.32 -8.98
C GLU A 176 -14.83 -8.96 -8.27
N LYS A 177 -14.84 -7.84 -7.52
CA LYS A 177 -16.02 -7.37 -6.78
C LYS A 177 -17.18 -6.94 -7.65
N GLY A 178 -16.91 -6.53 -8.88
CA GLY A 178 -17.96 -6.18 -9.84
C GLY A 178 -18.96 -7.30 -10.10
N ARG A 179 -18.55 -8.57 -9.95
CA ARG A 179 -19.45 -9.73 -10.10
C ARG A 179 -20.58 -9.76 -9.08
N ASP A 180 -20.27 -9.41 -7.82
CA ASP A 180 -21.27 -9.38 -6.74
C ASP A 180 -22.42 -8.42 -7.09
N ASN A 181 -22.12 -7.31 -7.77
CA ASN A 181 -23.08 -6.31 -8.18
C ASN A 181 -23.81 -6.70 -9.49
N CYS A 182 -23.10 -7.33 -10.42
CA CYS A 182 -23.68 -7.79 -11.69
C CYS A 182 -24.71 -8.90 -11.51
N SER A 183 -24.59 -9.75 -10.49
CA SER A 183 -25.57 -10.80 -10.18
C SER A 183 -26.92 -10.26 -9.70
N LEU A 184 -27.00 -8.99 -9.31
CA LEU A 184 -28.20 -8.36 -8.74
C LEU A 184 -28.95 -7.45 -9.73
N LYS A 185 -28.36 -7.14 -10.89
CA LYS A 185 -28.92 -6.19 -11.87
C LYS A 185 -28.71 -6.66 -13.30
N THR A 186 -29.65 -6.30 -14.17
CA THR A 186 -29.45 -6.42 -15.61
C THR A 186 -28.75 -5.18 -16.18
N ASP A 187 -28.06 -5.32 -17.29
CA ASP A 187 -27.22 -4.29 -17.90
C ASP A 187 -27.84 -2.88 -18.03
N PRO A 188 -29.07 -2.73 -18.56
CA PRO A 188 -29.68 -1.41 -18.71
C PRO A 188 -29.94 -0.69 -17.37
N GLU A 189 -29.90 -1.42 -16.26
CA GLU A 189 -30.10 -0.88 -14.91
C GLU A 189 -28.82 -0.34 -14.28
N PHE A 190 -27.65 -0.57 -14.89
CA PHE A 190 -26.37 -0.04 -14.38
C PHE A 190 -26.28 1.47 -14.61
N THR A 191 -25.93 2.17 -13.55
CA THR A 191 -25.76 3.62 -13.52
C THR A 191 -24.31 3.97 -13.16
N VAL A 192 -23.93 5.23 -13.28
CA VAL A 192 -22.63 5.72 -12.80
C VAL A 192 -22.36 5.36 -11.34
N LYS A 193 -23.42 5.32 -10.50
CA LYS A 193 -23.28 4.94 -9.08
C LYS A 193 -22.83 3.50 -8.89
N ASP A 194 -23.27 2.59 -9.75
CA ASP A 194 -22.88 1.19 -9.70
C ASP A 194 -21.40 1.01 -10.08
N PHE A 195 -20.94 1.74 -11.10
CA PHE A 195 -19.53 1.77 -11.46
C PHE A 195 -18.65 2.40 -10.36
N MET A 196 -19.11 3.50 -9.75
CA MET A 196 -18.43 4.11 -8.60
C MET A 196 -18.32 3.12 -7.42
N TYR A 197 -19.41 2.40 -7.15
CA TYR A 197 -19.46 1.37 -6.12
C TYR A 197 -18.48 0.23 -6.43
N ASN A 198 -18.44 -0.28 -7.64
CA ASN A 198 -17.52 -1.33 -8.05
C ASN A 198 -16.04 -0.89 -7.90
N ILE A 199 -15.73 0.33 -8.33
CA ILE A 199 -14.38 0.91 -8.18
C ILE A 199 -14.00 1.02 -6.70
N TYR A 200 -14.92 1.51 -5.86
CA TYR A 200 -14.69 1.67 -4.43
C TYR A 200 -14.52 0.32 -3.73
N GLU A 201 -15.44 -0.62 -3.94
CA GLU A 201 -15.41 -1.92 -3.25
C GLU A 201 -14.20 -2.76 -3.68
N GLN A 202 -13.81 -2.75 -4.95
CA GLN A 202 -12.58 -3.44 -5.38
C GLN A 202 -11.35 -2.88 -4.69
N HIS A 203 -11.23 -1.54 -4.66
CA HIS A 203 -10.10 -0.89 -3.98
C HIS A 203 -10.06 -1.20 -2.49
N LYS A 204 -11.19 -1.03 -1.80
CA LYS A 204 -11.33 -1.30 -0.37
C LYS A 204 -11.00 -2.76 -0.03
N TYR A 205 -11.54 -3.70 -0.79
CA TYR A 205 -11.30 -5.13 -0.58
C TYR A 205 -9.82 -5.50 -0.74
N ASN A 206 -9.16 -4.94 -1.76
CA ASN A 206 -7.72 -5.12 -1.94
C ASN A 206 -6.93 -4.54 -0.76
N GLU A 207 -7.26 -3.34 -0.28
CA GLU A 207 -6.59 -2.73 0.89
C GLU A 207 -6.79 -3.54 2.18
N GLU A 208 -7.98 -4.09 2.41
CA GLU A 208 -8.27 -4.97 3.54
C GLU A 208 -7.40 -6.23 3.51
N LEU A 209 -7.25 -6.88 2.35
CA LEU A 209 -6.41 -8.07 2.20
C LEU A 209 -4.91 -7.75 2.31
N ILE A 210 -4.45 -6.65 1.72
CA ILE A 210 -3.06 -6.18 1.82
C ILE A 210 -2.70 -5.89 3.29
N SER A 211 -3.63 -5.28 4.04
CA SER A 211 -3.44 -4.91 5.44
C SER A 211 -3.74 -6.05 6.42
N SER A 212 -4.24 -7.17 5.94
CA SER A 212 -4.64 -8.31 6.77
C SER A 212 -3.45 -8.85 7.58
N PRO A 213 -3.66 -9.22 8.86
CA PRO A 213 -2.64 -9.93 9.66
C PRO A 213 -2.18 -11.25 9.03
N GLN A 214 -3.02 -11.87 8.19
CA GLN A 214 -2.73 -13.11 7.47
C GLN A 214 -1.89 -12.89 6.21
N ASN A 215 -1.68 -11.64 5.77
CA ASN A 215 -0.80 -11.36 4.65
C ASN A 215 0.66 -11.62 5.04
N PRO A 216 1.36 -12.59 4.41
CA PRO A 216 2.77 -12.87 4.70
C PRO A 216 3.74 -11.92 3.98
N GLY A 217 3.24 -10.88 3.32
CA GLY A 217 4.02 -9.90 2.58
C GLY A 217 3.86 -9.93 1.06
N ILE A 218 3.00 -10.82 0.56
CA ILE A 218 2.65 -10.89 -0.86
C ILE A 218 1.13 -10.99 -0.97
N PHE A 219 0.55 -10.19 -1.85
CA PHE A 219 -0.87 -10.17 -2.18
C PHE A 219 -1.06 -10.27 -3.69
N ILE A 220 -2.11 -10.99 -4.13
CA ILE A 220 -2.44 -11.11 -5.54
C ILE A 220 -3.91 -10.76 -5.79
N SER A 221 -4.17 -9.95 -6.81
CA SER A 221 -5.52 -9.51 -7.17
C SER A 221 -5.96 -10.08 -8.51
N ASP A 222 -7.20 -10.59 -8.55
CA ASP A 222 -7.95 -10.78 -9.80
C ASP A 222 -8.65 -9.47 -10.13
N THR A 223 -8.08 -8.76 -11.10
CA THR A 223 -8.66 -7.50 -11.57
C THR A 223 -8.39 -6.27 -10.68
N ASP A 224 -8.55 -5.10 -11.29
CA ASP A 224 -8.52 -3.79 -10.66
C ASP A 224 -9.53 -2.83 -11.30
N ASN A 225 -9.49 -1.58 -10.85
CA ASN A 225 -10.39 -0.52 -11.30
C ASN A 225 -10.31 -0.20 -12.79
N MET A 226 -9.21 -0.56 -13.49
CA MET A 226 -9.07 -0.33 -14.94
C MET A 226 -10.05 -1.18 -15.73
N VAL A 227 -10.36 -2.39 -15.26
CA VAL A 227 -11.37 -3.25 -15.90
C VAL A 227 -12.76 -2.62 -15.76
N THR A 228 -13.10 -2.05 -14.61
CA THR A 228 -14.35 -1.30 -14.44
C THR A 228 -14.44 -0.10 -15.38
N LEU A 229 -13.34 0.66 -15.57
CA LEU A 229 -13.29 1.75 -16.56
C LEU A 229 -13.44 1.26 -18.00
N MET A 230 -12.88 0.12 -18.32
CA MET A 230 -13.03 -0.49 -19.66
C MET A 230 -14.50 -0.78 -19.96
N TYR A 231 -15.22 -1.40 -19.03
CA TYR A 231 -16.66 -1.64 -19.18
C TYR A 231 -17.46 -0.33 -19.23
N ALA A 232 -17.17 0.63 -18.35
CA ALA A 232 -17.81 1.94 -18.37
C ALA A 232 -17.62 2.66 -19.74
N ASN A 233 -16.42 2.57 -20.33
CA ASN A 233 -16.15 3.11 -21.67
C ASN A 233 -16.95 2.40 -22.76
N TYR A 234 -17.16 1.11 -22.64
CA TYR A 234 -18.00 0.36 -23.58
C TYR A 234 -19.45 0.78 -23.47
N TYR A 235 -20.00 0.82 -22.26
CA TYR A 235 -21.39 1.13 -22.01
C TYR A 235 -21.76 2.57 -22.38
N ARG A 236 -20.91 3.57 -22.14
CA ARG A 236 -21.20 4.96 -22.55
C ARG A 236 -21.39 5.16 -24.05
N LYS A 237 -20.92 4.22 -24.87
CA LYS A 237 -21.08 4.26 -26.34
C LYS A 237 -22.39 3.62 -26.82
N ARG A 238 -23.12 2.98 -25.94
CA ARG A 238 -24.38 2.30 -26.26
C ARG A 238 -25.55 3.24 -26.02
N LYS A 239 -26.49 3.27 -26.94
CA LYS A 239 -27.69 4.14 -26.88
C LYS A 239 -28.69 3.73 -25.80
N ASP A 240 -28.69 2.45 -25.42
CA ASP A 240 -29.56 1.85 -24.41
C ASP A 240 -28.98 1.98 -22.98
N PHE A 241 -27.84 2.64 -22.83
CA PHE A 241 -27.19 2.81 -21.55
C PHE A 241 -27.20 4.27 -21.08
N ALA A 242 -27.44 4.47 -19.78
CA ALA A 242 -27.59 5.80 -19.20
C ALA A 242 -26.25 6.40 -18.71
N LEU A 243 -25.11 6.02 -19.30
CA LEU A 243 -23.79 6.56 -18.95
C LEU A 243 -23.31 7.55 -20.01
N ASN A 244 -23.09 8.79 -19.65
CA ASN A 244 -22.58 9.83 -20.52
C ASN A 244 -21.07 10.10 -20.33
N ASP A 245 -20.50 10.96 -21.19
CA ASP A 245 -19.06 11.27 -21.13
C ASP A 245 -18.65 11.97 -19.83
N GLY A 246 -19.48 12.85 -19.28
CA GLY A 246 -19.19 13.52 -18.00
C GLY A 246 -19.17 12.55 -16.82
N GLU A 247 -20.06 11.57 -16.81
CA GLU A 247 -20.09 10.51 -15.81
C GLU A 247 -18.88 9.58 -15.92
N TYR A 248 -18.48 9.25 -17.15
CA TYR A 248 -17.24 8.51 -17.38
C TYR A 248 -16.01 9.27 -16.87
N ASP A 249 -15.92 10.57 -17.07
CA ASP A 249 -14.83 11.40 -16.56
C ASP A 249 -14.76 11.36 -15.03
N VAL A 250 -15.90 11.32 -14.33
CA VAL A 250 -15.91 11.14 -12.86
C VAL A 250 -15.29 9.81 -12.47
N LEU A 251 -15.64 8.71 -13.14
CA LEU A 251 -15.07 7.38 -12.87
C LEU A 251 -13.55 7.36 -13.16
N TYR A 252 -13.14 8.00 -14.25
CA TYR A 252 -11.72 8.13 -14.59
C TYR A 252 -10.93 8.88 -13.52
N GLN A 253 -11.45 10.03 -13.05
CA GLN A 253 -10.80 10.80 -11.98
C GLN A 253 -10.79 10.05 -10.64
N MET A 254 -11.84 9.31 -10.31
CA MET A 254 -11.88 8.46 -9.13
C MET A 254 -10.79 7.37 -9.19
N THR A 255 -10.68 6.67 -10.32
CA THR A 255 -9.62 5.67 -10.53
C THR A 255 -8.23 6.29 -10.46
N LYS A 256 -8.05 7.50 -11.04
CA LYS A 256 -6.80 8.25 -10.97
C LYS A 256 -6.44 8.66 -9.53
N ALA A 257 -7.42 8.95 -8.68
CA ALA A 257 -7.18 9.22 -7.27
C ALA A 257 -6.68 7.96 -6.55
N TYR A 258 -7.30 6.81 -6.78
CA TYR A 258 -6.87 5.54 -6.20
C TYR A 258 -5.49 5.09 -6.70
N ARG A 259 -5.10 5.41 -7.94
CA ARG A 259 -3.75 5.16 -8.45
C ARG A 259 -2.65 5.70 -7.53
N LYS A 260 -2.91 6.80 -6.81
CA LYS A 260 -1.94 7.41 -5.89
C LYS A 260 -1.74 6.61 -4.60
N THR A 261 -2.68 5.76 -4.26
CA THR A 261 -2.66 4.94 -3.04
C THR A 261 -2.42 3.45 -3.32
N THR A 262 -2.85 2.97 -4.48
CA THR A 262 -2.64 1.58 -4.91
C THR A 262 -1.23 1.42 -5.50
N LYS A 263 -0.48 0.47 -4.98
CA LYS A 263 0.82 0.07 -5.49
C LYS A 263 0.72 -1.32 -6.10
N TRP A 264 0.98 -1.44 -7.39
CA TRP A 264 1.21 -2.71 -8.05
C TRP A 264 2.72 -2.86 -8.33
N ASP A 265 3.34 -3.89 -7.77
CA ASP A 265 4.77 -4.19 -8.00
C ASP A 265 4.95 -4.99 -9.29
N LYS A 266 3.90 -5.73 -9.69
CA LYS A 266 3.86 -6.46 -10.95
C LYS A 266 2.43 -6.56 -11.47
N ILE A 267 2.26 -6.31 -12.75
CA ILE A 267 0.98 -6.48 -13.46
C ILE A 267 1.20 -7.52 -14.56
N PHE A 268 0.36 -8.55 -14.55
CA PHE A 268 0.23 -9.54 -15.60
C PHE A 268 -1.06 -9.31 -16.37
N LEU A 269 -0.96 -8.96 -17.64
CA LEU A 269 -2.08 -8.67 -18.52
C LEU A 269 -2.31 -9.85 -19.46
N LEU A 270 -3.37 -10.62 -19.24
CA LEU A 270 -3.72 -11.79 -20.05
C LEU A 270 -4.27 -11.33 -21.40
N LYS A 271 -3.67 -11.84 -22.47
CA LYS A 271 -4.11 -11.57 -23.85
C LYS A 271 -5.30 -12.45 -24.19
N PRO A 272 -6.35 -11.90 -24.84
CA PRO A 272 -7.51 -12.67 -25.26
C PRO A 272 -7.15 -13.75 -26.28
N LYS A 273 -7.85 -14.89 -26.17
CA LYS A 273 -7.69 -16.07 -27.03
C LYS A 273 -8.99 -16.44 -27.72
N ASP A 274 -8.88 -16.93 -28.95
CA ASP A 274 -10.03 -17.40 -29.74
C ASP A 274 -10.41 -18.84 -29.37
N ASN A 275 -10.66 -19.10 -28.09
CA ASN A 275 -10.96 -20.43 -27.55
C ASN A 275 -12.37 -20.57 -26.95
N GLY A 276 -13.26 -19.65 -27.31
CA GLY A 276 -14.64 -19.62 -26.79
C GLY A 276 -14.71 -19.06 -25.36
N ILE A 277 -15.92 -18.77 -24.93
CA ILE A 277 -16.22 -18.31 -23.59
C ILE A 277 -16.88 -19.43 -22.82
N VAL A 278 -16.53 -19.57 -21.56
CA VAL A 278 -17.34 -20.30 -20.60
C VAL A 278 -18.41 -19.31 -20.10
N ASP A 279 -19.65 -19.53 -20.53
CA ASP A 279 -20.80 -18.83 -19.98
C ASP A 279 -21.05 -19.37 -18.57
N ASP A 280 -20.77 -18.54 -17.57
CA ASP A 280 -21.02 -18.86 -16.16
C ASP A 280 -22.41 -18.35 -15.72
N GLY A 281 -23.20 -17.79 -16.62
CA GLY A 281 -24.54 -17.24 -16.36
C GLY A 281 -24.54 -15.93 -15.55
N GLU A 282 -23.38 -15.43 -15.18
CA GLU A 282 -23.24 -14.23 -14.36
C GLU A 282 -22.76 -13.01 -15.15
N ARG A 283 -22.63 -13.14 -16.47
CA ARG A 283 -22.04 -12.10 -17.31
C ARG A 283 -22.97 -11.68 -18.44
N TYR A 284 -23.01 -10.39 -18.69
CA TYR A 284 -23.50 -9.88 -19.96
C TYR A 284 -22.54 -10.28 -21.08
N MET A 285 -23.09 -10.91 -22.12
CA MET A 285 -22.35 -11.60 -23.16
C MET A 285 -22.06 -10.83 -24.46
N PRO A 286 -21.72 -9.51 -24.48
CA PRO A 286 -20.97 -9.00 -25.62
C PRO A 286 -19.51 -9.53 -25.60
N ASP A 287 -19.05 -9.99 -24.45
CA ASP A 287 -17.72 -10.62 -24.26
C ASP A 287 -17.58 -11.95 -25.03
N GLY A 288 -18.67 -12.51 -25.59
CA GLY A 288 -18.70 -13.69 -26.45
C GLY A 288 -17.90 -13.54 -27.74
N ASP A 289 -17.83 -12.33 -28.25
CA ASP A 289 -17.13 -12.03 -29.48
C ASP A 289 -15.63 -11.80 -29.23
N TYR A 290 -14.79 -12.61 -29.87
CA TYR A 290 -13.35 -12.46 -29.80
C TYR A 290 -12.87 -11.09 -30.27
N GLY A 291 -13.52 -10.51 -31.30
CA GLY A 291 -13.23 -9.16 -31.79
C GLY A 291 -13.44 -8.11 -30.72
N ILE A 292 -14.58 -8.18 -29.99
CA ILE A 292 -14.87 -7.27 -28.88
C ILE A 292 -13.84 -7.43 -27.75
N ARG A 293 -13.47 -8.65 -27.39
CA ARG A 293 -12.41 -8.89 -26.39
C ARG A 293 -11.06 -8.31 -26.81
N CYS A 294 -10.73 -8.38 -28.09
CA CYS A 294 -9.52 -7.74 -28.62
C CYS A 294 -9.58 -6.20 -28.52
N GLU A 295 -10.76 -5.60 -28.77
CA GLU A 295 -10.96 -4.16 -28.57
C GLU A 295 -10.84 -3.77 -27.09
N PHE A 296 -11.44 -4.54 -26.18
CA PHE A 296 -11.31 -4.35 -24.73
C PHE A 296 -9.88 -4.45 -24.27
N PHE A 297 -9.13 -5.46 -24.75
CA PHE A 297 -7.74 -5.62 -24.44
C PHE A 297 -6.89 -4.42 -24.88
N LYS A 298 -7.13 -3.94 -26.11
CA LYS A 298 -6.44 -2.77 -26.65
C LYS A 298 -6.74 -1.51 -25.83
N PHE A 299 -8.01 -1.33 -25.42
CA PHE A 299 -8.40 -0.20 -24.59
C PHE A 299 -7.81 -0.30 -23.17
N LEU A 300 -7.87 -1.48 -22.56
CA LEU A 300 -7.31 -1.74 -21.23
C LEU A 300 -5.78 -1.50 -21.20
N LYS A 301 -5.08 -1.97 -22.24
CA LYS A 301 -3.67 -1.68 -22.45
C LYS A 301 -3.40 -0.18 -22.50
N GLY A 302 -4.20 0.58 -23.27
CA GLY A 302 -4.11 2.03 -23.32
C GLY A 302 -4.32 2.70 -21.96
N LEU A 303 -5.26 2.21 -21.14
CA LEU A 303 -5.44 2.71 -19.77
C LEU A 303 -4.20 2.49 -18.90
N TYR A 304 -3.59 1.30 -18.93
CA TYR A 304 -2.36 1.06 -18.17
C TYR A 304 -1.21 1.96 -18.63
N ASP A 305 -1.06 2.17 -19.95
CA ASP A 305 -0.07 3.09 -20.53
C ASP A 305 -0.33 4.54 -20.05
N ASP A 306 -1.58 5.04 -20.12
CA ASP A 306 -1.98 6.40 -19.70
C ASP A 306 -1.76 6.64 -18.20
N PHE A 307 -1.96 5.61 -17.39
CA PHE A 307 -1.73 5.67 -15.96
C PHE A 307 -0.27 5.43 -15.56
N GLY A 308 0.62 5.18 -16.51
CA GLY A 308 2.05 4.99 -16.30
C GLY A 308 2.38 3.71 -15.53
N TYR A 309 1.65 2.63 -15.78
CA TYR A 309 1.94 1.32 -15.25
C TYR A 309 2.79 0.50 -16.22
N GLU A 310 3.75 -0.20 -15.68
CA GLU A 310 4.46 -1.27 -16.40
C GLU A 310 3.70 -2.59 -16.21
N TYR A 311 3.58 -3.37 -17.28
CA TYR A 311 2.91 -4.67 -17.25
C TYR A 311 3.61 -5.68 -18.18
N GLU A 312 3.41 -6.95 -17.88
CA GLU A 312 3.83 -8.07 -18.72
C GLU A 312 2.61 -8.71 -19.37
N ILE A 313 2.66 -8.86 -20.70
CA ILE A 313 1.59 -9.54 -21.44
C ILE A 313 1.81 -11.05 -21.36
N LEU A 314 0.80 -11.77 -20.86
CA LEU A 314 0.76 -13.23 -20.84
C LEU A 314 -0.03 -13.73 -22.06
N ASP A 315 0.67 -14.35 -23.01
CA ASP A 315 0.13 -14.90 -24.28
C ASP A 315 0.27 -16.44 -24.37
N GLY A 316 0.75 -17.06 -23.31
CA GLY A 316 0.91 -18.50 -23.19
C GLY A 316 -0.39 -19.25 -22.91
N ASN A 317 -0.36 -20.59 -22.96
CA ASN A 317 -1.46 -21.40 -22.41
C ASN A 317 -1.55 -21.21 -20.88
N TYR A 318 -2.56 -21.82 -20.26
CA TYR A 318 -2.77 -21.67 -18.81
C TYR A 318 -1.52 -22.02 -17.98
N TYR A 319 -0.88 -23.14 -18.31
CA TYR A 319 0.30 -23.62 -17.58
C TYR A 319 1.53 -22.72 -17.77
N GLU A 320 1.75 -22.23 -18.97
CA GLU A 320 2.82 -21.26 -19.26
C GLU A 320 2.62 -19.94 -18.50
N ASN A 321 1.39 -19.42 -18.48
CA ASN A 321 1.02 -18.23 -17.74
C ASN A 321 1.20 -18.45 -16.22
N TYR A 322 0.76 -19.61 -15.71
CA TYR A 322 0.95 -20.01 -14.32
C TYR A 322 2.43 -20.07 -13.93
N LEU A 323 3.28 -20.67 -14.77
CA LEU A 323 4.73 -20.71 -14.54
C LEU A 323 5.39 -19.32 -14.58
N SER A 324 4.90 -18.40 -15.42
CA SER A 324 5.41 -17.03 -15.47
C SER A 324 5.13 -16.27 -14.16
N VAL A 325 3.91 -16.36 -13.64
CA VAL A 325 3.56 -15.75 -12.35
C VAL A 325 4.35 -16.40 -11.20
N ARG A 326 4.45 -17.73 -11.20
CA ARG A 326 5.25 -18.44 -10.19
C ARG A 326 6.71 -18.02 -10.19
N ARG A 327 7.34 -17.92 -11.36
CA ARG A 327 8.74 -17.50 -11.47
C ARG A 327 8.99 -16.15 -10.81
N TYR A 328 8.09 -15.20 -11.01
CA TYR A 328 8.19 -13.90 -10.38
C TYR A 328 8.12 -14.01 -8.83
N ILE A 329 7.17 -14.77 -8.30
CA ILE A 329 7.02 -14.94 -6.84
C ILE A 329 8.22 -15.71 -6.25
N ASP A 330 8.67 -16.78 -6.92
CA ASP A 330 9.85 -17.54 -6.50
C ASP A 330 11.13 -16.67 -6.47
N GLU A 331 11.23 -15.69 -7.38
CA GLU A 331 12.31 -14.70 -7.36
C GLU A 331 12.21 -13.73 -6.19
N LEU A 332 11.01 -13.31 -5.80
CA LEU A 332 10.81 -12.50 -4.60
C LEU A 332 11.28 -13.25 -3.34
N TYR A 333 10.92 -14.51 -3.18
CA TYR A 333 11.38 -15.32 -2.04
C TYR A 333 12.88 -15.53 -2.05
N ARG A 334 13.48 -15.90 -3.19
CA ARG A 334 14.94 -16.11 -3.30
C ARG A 334 15.76 -14.86 -2.97
N LYS A 335 15.33 -13.68 -3.37
CA LYS A 335 16.00 -12.41 -3.01
C LYS A 335 15.98 -12.13 -1.50
N ASN A 336 15.07 -12.74 -0.77
CA ASN A 336 14.90 -12.56 0.67
C ASN A 336 15.53 -13.68 1.51
N GLU A 337 16.04 -14.76 0.92
CA GLU A 337 16.77 -15.84 1.62
C GLU A 337 18.27 -15.52 1.79
N GLY A 338 18.84 -14.66 0.95
CA GLY A 338 20.22 -14.16 1.05
C GLY A 338 20.30 -12.95 1.97
#